data_46b21ba93298582db627de6dd311384e
#
_entry.id   46b21ba93298582db627de6dd311384e
#
_cell.length_a   1.000
_cell.length_b   1.000
_cell.length_c   1.000
_cell.angle_alpha   90.00
_cell.angle_beta   90.00
_cell.angle_gamma   90.00
#
_symmetry.space_group_name_H-M   'P 1'
#
loop_
_entity.id
_entity.type
_entity.pdbx_description
1 polymer ?
#
loop_
_entity_poly.entity_id
_entity_poly.type
_entity_poly.pdbx_seq_one_letter_code
_entity_poly.pdbx_strand_id
1 'polypeptide(L)'
;MISVEDNPLLRYHNAMNAIAKPDARPQNPNFGSGPCAKRPGWSLSALQCAMLGRSHRAASPKARITAVIDRSAALLGMPKNWVLAVVPGSDTGAVEMALWSLLGPRSVDILSFETFSATWATDIVKQLRLANARVLSADFGAIPDISATDPTHDIVLAWNGTTSGARLPDGDWIATDREGLVICDATSAAFAMDLPWAKLDAVTWSWQKVLGGEAGHGMLALSPRAVARLESYTPPWPMPKVFRLTSGGKLNHALFRGDTLNTPSMLCVEDALDGLNWAEREGGLSALIARSQANLACVAEWEASCRWARFLAEDPAIRSSTSICLRMTAPWFTALDLETQGRLAKRLTGLLETEGVAFDIAYYRDAPPGLRIWGGATVETSDIAALLPWLDWAHATLDHENNR
;
A
#
# COMPACT_ATOMS: atom_id res chain seq x y z
N MET A 1 -9.39 0.03 -61.28
CA MET A 1 -8.58 0.35 -60.07
C MET A 1 -9.33 -0.26 -58.92
N ILE A 2 -8.86 -1.42 -58.42
CA ILE A 2 -9.39 -2.07 -57.24
C ILE A 2 -8.80 -1.29 -56.06
N SER A 3 -9.63 -0.81 -55.13
CA SER A 3 -9.18 -0.06 -53.97
C SER A 3 -8.28 -0.95 -53.12
N VAL A 4 -7.26 -0.35 -52.50
CA VAL A 4 -6.28 -1.03 -51.63
C VAL A 4 -6.99 -1.73 -50.43
N GLU A 5 -8.24 -1.32 -50.13
CA GLU A 5 -9.05 -1.86 -49.05
C GLU A 5 -9.70 -3.23 -49.30
N ASP A 6 -9.75 -3.68 -50.60
CA ASP A 6 -10.43 -4.93 -50.98
C ASP A 6 -9.49 -6.10 -51.27
N ASN A 7 -8.21 -6.03 -50.90
CA ASN A 7 -7.30 -7.14 -51.09
C ASN A 7 -7.53 -8.24 -50.00
N PRO A 8 -8.07 -9.43 -50.39
CA PRO A 8 -8.35 -10.52 -49.46
C PRO A 8 -7.08 -11.01 -48.70
N LEU A 9 -5.90 -10.87 -49.34
CA LEU A 9 -4.62 -11.29 -48.75
C LEU A 9 -4.17 -10.32 -47.61
N LEU A 10 -4.49 -9.02 -47.73
CA LEU A 10 -4.24 -8.05 -46.65
C LEU A 10 -5.21 -8.25 -45.48
N ARG A 11 -6.47 -8.57 -45.73
CA ARG A 11 -7.43 -8.95 -44.68
C ARG A 11 -7.03 -10.28 -44.01
N TYR A 12 -6.49 -11.25 -44.75
CA TYR A 12 -5.99 -12.51 -44.18
C TYR A 12 -4.71 -12.32 -43.37
N HIS A 13 -3.80 -11.44 -43.78
CA HIS A 13 -2.57 -11.10 -43.03
C HIS A 13 -2.89 -10.32 -41.76
N ASN A 14 -3.83 -9.40 -41.81
CA ASN A 14 -4.29 -8.64 -40.64
C ASN A 14 -5.09 -9.48 -39.61
N ALA A 15 -5.78 -10.53 -40.07
CA ALA A 15 -6.48 -11.47 -39.20
C ALA A 15 -5.55 -12.49 -38.50
N MET A 16 -4.37 -12.77 -39.07
CA MET A 16 -3.42 -13.74 -38.55
C MET A 16 -2.47 -13.20 -37.49
N ASN A 17 -2.39 -11.86 -37.26
CA ASN A 17 -1.50 -11.23 -36.27
C ASN A 17 -2.20 -10.68 -35.02
N ALA A 18 -3.53 -10.79 -34.91
CA ALA A 18 -4.21 -10.45 -33.68
C ALA A 18 -4.04 -11.61 -32.70
N ILE A 19 -3.39 -11.33 -31.53
CA ILE A 19 -3.37 -12.30 -30.43
C ILE A 19 -4.82 -12.66 -30.09
N ALA A 20 -5.13 -13.98 -30.09
CA ALA A 20 -6.47 -14.44 -29.72
C ALA A 20 -6.78 -14.00 -28.29
N LYS A 21 -8.01 -13.53 -28.11
CA LYS A 21 -8.51 -13.12 -26.78
C LYS A 21 -8.49 -14.34 -25.85
N PRO A 22 -7.91 -14.22 -24.63
CA PRO A 22 -7.87 -15.35 -23.71
C PRO A 22 -9.27 -15.81 -23.28
N ASP A 23 -9.46 -17.12 -23.13
CA ASP A 23 -10.73 -17.70 -22.66
C ASP A 23 -10.83 -17.66 -21.12
N ALA A 24 -9.70 -17.95 -20.43
CA ALA A 24 -9.65 -17.95 -18.97
C ALA A 24 -9.68 -16.51 -18.42
N ARG A 25 -10.50 -16.29 -17.37
CA ARG A 25 -10.66 -15.00 -16.71
C ARG A 25 -10.38 -15.11 -15.23
N PRO A 26 -9.84 -14.06 -14.58
CA PRO A 26 -9.81 -14.00 -13.14
C PRO A 26 -11.22 -14.17 -12.56
N GLN A 27 -11.35 -14.92 -11.46
CA GLN A 27 -12.62 -15.04 -10.73
C GLN A 27 -12.92 -13.74 -9.98
N ASN A 28 -11.88 -13.08 -9.48
CA ASN A 28 -11.97 -11.75 -8.87
C ASN A 28 -11.08 -10.77 -9.65
N PRO A 29 -11.66 -9.85 -10.43
CA PRO A 29 -10.92 -8.90 -11.24
C PRO A 29 -10.44 -7.65 -10.47
N ASN A 30 -10.59 -7.59 -9.14
CA ASN A 30 -10.23 -6.43 -8.34
C ASN A 30 -8.74 -6.48 -7.97
N PHE A 31 -7.89 -5.83 -8.75
CA PHE A 31 -6.45 -5.73 -8.54
C PHE A 31 -5.99 -4.34 -8.13
N GLY A 32 -6.91 -3.50 -7.64
CA GLY A 32 -6.62 -2.15 -7.15
C GLY A 32 -5.79 -2.16 -5.86
N SER A 33 -4.92 -1.16 -5.71
CA SER A 33 -4.00 -1.04 -4.56
C SER A 33 -4.58 -0.26 -3.38
N GLY A 34 -5.89 -0.02 -3.34
CA GLY A 34 -6.55 0.59 -2.19
C GLY A 34 -7.77 1.44 -2.55
N PRO A 35 -8.96 1.02 -2.12
CA PRO A 35 -9.24 -0.25 -1.42
C PRO A 35 -8.81 -1.47 -2.23
N CYS A 36 -8.37 -2.52 -1.51
CA CYS A 36 -7.96 -3.77 -2.14
C CYS A 36 -9.10 -4.78 -2.15
N ALA A 37 -8.95 -5.83 -2.96
CA ALA A 37 -9.93 -6.92 -3.00
C ALA A 37 -10.26 -7.44 -1.60
N LYS A 38 -11.52 -7.74 -1.35
CA LYS A 38 -11.95 -8.47 -0.16
C LYS A 38 -11.30 -9.86 -0.11
N ARG A 39 -11.16 -10.42 1.08
CA ARG A 39 -10.67 -11.80 1.24
C ARG A 39 -11.47 -12.79 0.41
N PRO A 40 -10.89 -13.90 -0.03
CA PRO A 40 -11.62 -14.96 -0.73
C PRO A 40 -12.89 -15.41 0.03
N GLY A 41 -13.98 -15.57 -0.72
CA GLY A 41 -15.28 -15.98 -0.16
C GLY A 41 -15.96 -14.94 0.74
N TRP A 42 -15.52 -13.68 0.75
CA TRP A 42 -16.21 -12.60 1.47
C TRP A 42 -17.58 -12.32 0.85
N SER A 43 -18.56 -12.02 1.71
CA SER A 43 -19.87 -11.51 1.30
C SER A 43 -20.43 -10.59 2.38
N LEU A 44 -21.45 -9.81 2.04
CA LEU A 44 -22.10 -8.90 3.00
C LEU A 44 -22.62 -9.61 4.27
N SER A 45 -22.85 -10.92 4.20
CA SER A 45 -23.26 -11.70 5.38
C SER A 45 -22.19 -11.74 6.48
N ALA A 46 -20.93 -11.46 6.15
CA ALA A 46 -19.85 -11.31 7.14
C ALA A 46 -20.11 -10.15 8.12
N LEU A 47 -20.89 -9.15 7.71
CA LEU A 47 -21.19 -7.95 8.48
C LEU A 47 -22.55 -7.99 9.19
N GLN A 48 -23.31 -9.08 9.07
CA GLN A 48 -24.68 -9.16 9.62
C GLN A 48 -24.77 -9.00 11.14
N CYS A 49 -23.66 -9.26 11.87
CA CYS A 49 -23.56 -9.11 13.32
C CYS A 49 -23.04 -7.73 13.75
N ALA A 50 -22.83 -6.79 12.82
CA ALA A 50 -22.33 -5.47 13.14
C ALA A 50 -23.26 -4.71 14.09
N MET A 51 -22.70 -4.11 15.14
CA MET A 51 -23.47 -3.43 16.19
C MET A 51 -23.89 -2.02 15.77
N LEU A 52 -24.72 -1.93 14.73
CA LEU A 52 -25.18 -0.68 14.17
C LEU A 52 -26.16 0.04 15.11
N GLY A 53 -26.14 1.39 15.07
CA GLY A 53 -27.03 2.22 15.88
C GLY A 53 -26.76 2.16 17.39
N ARG A 54 -25.68 1.48 17.82
CA ARG A 54 -25.26 1.38 19.22
C ARG A 54 -24.13 2.36 19.53
N SER A 55 -24.08 2.84 20.77
CA SER A 55 -22.91 3.63 21.22
C SER A 55 -21.64 2.77 21.21
N HIS A 56 -20.64 3.20 20.47
CA HIS A 56 -19.30 2.56 20.45
C HIS A 56 -18.62 2.52 21.82
N ARG A 57 -19.09 3.35 22.80
CA ARG A 57 -18.60 3.37 24.18
C ARG A 57 -19.28 2.33 25.08
N ALA A 58 -20.37 1.71 24.64
CA ALA A 58 -21.00 0.62 25.36
C ALA A 58 -20.07 -0.61 25.37
N ALA A 59 -20.19 -1.45 26.40
CA ALA A 59 -19.27 -2.56 26.64
C ALA A 59 -19.06 -3.47 25.41
N SER A 60 -20.18 -3.91 24.76
CA SER A 60 -20.06 -4.84 23.64
C SER A 60 -19.44 -4.21 22.37
N PRO A 61 -19.86 -3.01 21.85
CA PRO A 61 -19.19 -2.38 20.73
C PRO A 61 -17.73 -2.02 21.04
N LYS A 62 -17.42 -1.54 22.25
CA LYS A 62 -16.05 -1.26 22.67
C LYS A 62 -15.17 -2.52 22.64
N ALA A 63 -15.70 -3.67 23.09
CA ALA A 63 -14.99 -4.96 23.02
C ALA A 63 -14.64 -5.35 21.58
N ARG A 64 -15.46 -5.00 20.57
CA ARG A 64 -15.13 -5.24 19.15
C ARG A 64 -13.94 -4.40 18.69
N ILE A 65 -13.90 -3.12 19.09
CA ILE A 65 -12.75 -2.23 18.78
C ILE A 65 -11.49 -2.76 19.47
N THR A 66 -11.59 -3.13 20.75
CA THR A 66 -10.47 -3.75 21.49
C THR A 66 -9.98 -5.04 20.80
N ALA A 67 -10.90 -5.87 20.31
CA ALA A 67 -10.53 -7.09 19.59
C ALA A 67 -9.76 -6.81 18.29
N VAL A 68 -10.09 -5.73 17.56
CA VAL A 68 -9.28 -5.32 16.39
C VAL A 68 -7.85 -4.96 16.84
N ILE A 69 -7.72 -4.19 17.93
CA ILE A 69 -6.41 -3.78 18.48
C ILE A 69 -5.60 -5.02 18.87
N ASP A 70 -6.15 -5.86 19.75
CA ASP A 70 -5.42 -6.99 20.35
C ASP A 70 -5.02 -8.02 19.29
N ARG A 71 -5.92 -8.32 18.35
CA ARG A 71 -5.66 -9.32 17.32
C ARG A 71 -4.71 -8.82 16.25
N SER A 72 -4.80 -7.52 15.86
CA SER A 72 -3.81 -6.92 14.97
C SER A 72 -2.42 -6.96 15.58
N ALA A 73 -2.29 -6.59 16.85
CA ALA A 73 -1.02 -6.63 17.57
C ALA A 73 -0.45 -8.06 17.65
N ALA A 74 -1.30 -9.04 17.98
CA ALA A 74 -0.89 -10.44 18.07
C ALA A 74 -0.46 -11.02 16.71
N LEU A 75 -1.24 -10.76 15.66
CA LEU A 75 -1.00 -11.27 14.30
C LEU A 75 0.29 -10.69 13.71
N LEU A 76 0.57 -9.40 13.96
CA LEU A 76 1.78 -8.72 13.51
C LEU A 76 3.01 -8.99 14.40
N GLY A 77 2.89 -9.75 15.47
CA GLY A 77 3.99 -10.00 16.41
C GLY A 77 4.48 -8.73 17.12
N MET A 78 3.61 -7.74 17.33
CA MET A 78 3.96 -6.49 17.97
C MET A 78 4.45 -6.74 19.43
N PRO A 79 5.54 -6.10 19.88
CA PRO A 79 6.04 -6.28 21.25
C PRO A 79 5.01 -5.87 22.32
N LYS A 80 4.93 -6.63 23.41
CA LYS A 80 3.92 -6.44 24.47
C LYS A 80 3.97 -5.09 25.19
N ASN A 81 5.11 -4.41 25.15
CA ASN A 81 5.31 -3.09 25.74
C ASN A 81 4.97 -1.93 24.82
N TRP A 82 4.50 -2.22 23.60
CA TRP A 82 3.95 -1.23 22.67
C TRP A 82 2.47 -0.99 22.96
N VAL A 83 1.95 0.12 22.48
CA VAL A 83 0.53 0.46 22.52
C VAL A 83 -0.01 0.64 21.11
N LEU A 84 -1.27 0.25 20.88
CA LEU A 84 -1.91 0.30 19.56
C LEU A 84 -3.29 0.94 19.68
N ALA A 85 -3.60 1.92 18.82
CA ALA A 85 -4.88 2.61 18.79
C ALA A 85 -5.53 2.53 17.40
N VAL A 86 -6.86 2.55 17.38
CA VAL A 86 -7.67 2.88 16.20
C VAL A 86 -7.84 4.39 16.15
N VAL A 87 -7.45 5.01 15.04
CA VAL A 87 -7.46 6.46 14.84
C VAL A 87 -8.24 6.85 13.58
N PRO A 88 -8.74 8.10 13.46
CA PRO A 88 -9.51 8.52 12.28
C PRO A 88 -8.63 8.80 11.07
N GLY A 89 -9.25 8.80 9.88
CA GLY A 89 -8.65 9.33 8.65
C GLY A 89 -7.78 8.34 7.88
N SER A 90 -8.03 7.03 8.02
CA SER A 90 -7.21 5.97 7.44
C SER A 90 -5.74 6.11 7.85
N ASP A 91 -4.81 5.60 7.03
CA ASP A 91 -3.40 5.76 7.33
C ASP A 91 -2.92 7.21 7.21
N THR A 92 -3.50 8.00 6.32
CA THR A 92 -3.19 9.44 6.23
C THR A 92 -3.32 10.11 7.59
N GLY A 93 -4.47 9.91 8.28
CA GLY A 93 -4.67 10.46 9.62
C GLY A 93 -3.72 9.87 10.67
N ALA A 94 -3.35 8.59 10.56
CA ALA A 94 -2.43 7.94 11.49
C ALA A 94 -1.00 8.46 11.34
N VAL A 95 -0.50 8.61 10.11
CA VAL A 95 0.83 9.19 9.83
C VAL A 95 0.87 10.64 10.26
N GLU A 96 -0.07 11.48 9.82
CA GLU A 96 -0.10 12.89 10.22
C GLU A 96 -0.16 13.05 11.73
N MET A 97 -0.96 12.21 12.43
CA MET A 97 -1.01 12.21 13.89
C MET A 97 0.36 11.90 14.52
N ALA A 98 1.11 10.94 13.96
CA ALA A 98 2.47 10.63 14.42
C ALA A 98 3.43 11.80 14.14
N LEU A 99 3.40 12.37 12.91
CA LEU A 99 4.28 13.48 12.52
C LEU A 99 4.04 14.71 13.40
N TRP A 100 2.78 15.15 13.54
CA TRP A 100 2.41 16.33 14.34
C TRP A 100 2.69 16.17 15.84
N SER A 101 2.64 14.93 16.34
CA SER A 101 2.81 14.67 17.78
C SER A 101 4.24 14.40 18.20
N LEU A 102 5.07 13.83 17.30
CA LEU A 102 6.40 13.31 17.67
C LEU A 102 7.56 14.14 17.14
N LEU A 103 7.40 14.81 15.98
CA LEU A 103 8.48 15.56 15.35
C LEU A 103 8.70 16.94 16.00
N GLY A 104 9.90 17.48 15.79
CA GLY A 104 10.31 18.83 16.21
C GLY A 104 11.49 18.88 17.18
N PRO A 105 11.66 17.95 18.14
CA PRO A 105 12.81 18.00 19.04
C PRO A 105 14.16 17.71 18.38
N ARG A 106 14.14 17.04 17.21
CA ARG A 106 15.34 16.64 16.47
C ARG A 106 15.23 17.03 15.01
N SER A 107 16.36 17.02 14.30
CA SER A 107 16.39 17.02 12.83
C SER A 107 15.68 15.78 12.31
N VAL A 108 15.24 15.81 11.05
CA VAL A 108 14.46 14.74 10.45
C VAL A 108 15.06 14.31 9.11
N ASP A 109 15.29 13.03 8.93
CA ASP A 109 15.58 12.39 7.65
C ASP A 109 14.32 11.75 7.09
N ILE A 110 13.97 12.07 5.86
CA ILE A 110 12.75 11.61 5.21
C ILE A 110 13.14 10.80 3.98
N LEU A 111 12.80 9.50 3.97
CA LEU A 111 13.03 8.64 2.81
C LEU A 111 11.87 8.81 1.83
N SER A 112 12.12 9.45 0.68
CA SER A 112 11.10 9.79 -0.32
C SER A 112 11.41 9.10 -1.65
N PHE A 113 10.64 8.07 -2.01
CA PHE A 113 10.86 7.27 -3.22
C PHE A 113 9.55 6.82 -3.90
N GLU A 114 8.43 7.39 -3.47
CA GLU A 114 7.12 7.18 -4.07
C GLU A 114 6.16 8.31 -3.61
N THR A 115 4.95 8.37 -4.17
CA THR A 115 4.04 9.51 -3.98
C THR A 115 3.69 9.77 -2.51
N PHE A 116 3.41 8.72 -1.69
CA PHE A 116 2.97 8.91 -0.31
C PHE A 116 4.13 9.41 0.56
N SER A 117 5.32 8.81 0.45
CA SER A 117 6.50 9.31 1.17
C SER A 117 6.88 10.74 0.76
N ALA A 118 6.65 11.14 -0.50
CA ALA A 118 6.79 12.54 -0.94
C ALA A 118 5.73 13.46 -0.31
N THR A 119 4.52 12.95 -0.05
CA THR A 119 3.49 13.69 0.69
C THR A 119 3.92 13.92 2.13
N TRP A 120 4.45 12.90 2.82
CA TRP A 120 5.00 13.06 4.17
C TRP A 120 6.16 14.04 4.22
N ALA A 121 7.03 14.05 3.20
CA ALA A 121 8.08 15.07 3.07
C ALA A 121 7.48 16.47 2.93
N THR A 122 6.41 16.62 2.16
CA THR A 122 5.69 17.89 1.99
C THR A 122 5.10 18.37 3.32
N ASP A 123 4.49 17.48 4.10
CA ASP A 123 3.93 17.82 5.40
C ASP A 123 5.00 18.30 6.38
N ILE A 124 6.13 17.61 6.44
CA ILE A 124 7.23 17.96 7.34
C ILE A 124 7.87 19.30 6.94
N VAL A 125 8.16 19.48 5.63
CA VAL A 125 8.90 20.66 5.15
C VAL A 125 7.99 21.87 4.99
N LYS A 126 6.76 21.70 4.47
CA LYS A 126 5.89 22.83 4.10
C LYS A 126 4.81 23.13 5.14
N GLN A 127 4.25 22.12 5.82
CA GLN A 127 3.18 22.31 6.79
C GLN A 127 3.74 22.51 8.19
N LEU A 128 4.53 21.55 8.71
CA LEU A 128 5.22 21.67 9.98
C LEU A 128 6.38 22.66 9.95
N ARG A 129 6.94 22.92 8.76
CA ARG A 129 8.05 23.87 8.51
C ARG A 129 9.28 23.60 9.38
N LEU A 130 9.64 22.32 9.51
CA LEU A 130 10.82 21.93 10.27
C LEU A 130 12.08 22.37 9.51
N ALA A 131 12.87 23.28 10.12
CA ALA A 131 14.03 23.88 9.47
C ALA A 131 15.16 22.87 9.17
N ASN A 132 15.27 21.83 10.01
CA ASN A 132 16.33 20.82 9.93
C ASN A 132 15.80 19.49 9.37
N ALA A 133 14.99 19.53 8.31
CA ALA A 133 14.51 18.36 7.60
C ALA A 133 15.37 18.12 6.35
N ARG A 134 15.83 16.86 6.15
CA ARG A 134 16.54 16.42 4.95
C ARG A 134 15.68 15.41 4.21
N VAL A 135 15.45 15.63 2.93
CA VAL A 135 14.74 14.69 2.07
C VAL A 135 15.76 13.86 1.30
N LEU A 136 15.86 12.59 1.61
CA LEU A 136 16.66 11.61 0.89
C LEU A 136 15.76 10.99 -0.16
N SER A 137 15.99 11.32 -1.43
CA SER A 137 15.08 10.95 -2.52
C SER A 137 15.67 9.89 -3.44
N ALA A 138 14.80 9.10 -4.05
CA ALA A 138 15.11 8.25 -5.20
C ALA A 138 13.97 8.32 -6.22
N ASP A 139 14.26 7.91 -7.45
CA ASP A 139 13.26 7.78 -8.50
C ASP A 139 12.32 6.60 -8.23
N PHE A 140 11.15 6.61 -8.87
CA PHE A 140 10.21 5.49 -8.79
C PHE A 140 10.87 4.17 -9.24
N GLY A 141 10.71 3.13 -8.45
CA GLY A 141 11.34 1.83 -8.66
C GLY A 141 12.70 1.66 -7.98
N ALA A 142 13.25 2.71 -7.37
CA ALA A 142 14.46 2.68 -6.57
C ALA A 142 14.17 3.06 -5.11
N ILE A 143 15.16 2.90 -4.23
CA ILE A 143 15.13 3.39 -2.83
C ILE A 143 16.26 4.39 -2.62
N PRO A 144 16.10 5.39 -1.73
CA PRO A 144 17.17 6.30 -1.37
C PRO A 144 18.39 5.58 -0.79
N ASP A 145 19.52 6.27 -0.78
CA ASP A 145 20.68 5.81 -0.02
C ASP A 145 20.37 5.82 1.48
N ILE A 146 19.94 4.68 2.00
CA ILE A 146 19.59 4.48 3.40
C ILE A 146 20.79 4.61 4.34
N SER A 147 22.03 4.47 3.85
CA SER A 147 23.26 4.66 4.64
C SER A 147 23.55 6.14 4.95
N ALA A 148 22.89 7.06 4.23
CA ALA A 148 23.01 8.50 4.44
C ALA A 148 22.18 9.01 5.63
N THR A 149 21.37 8.15 6.28
CA THR A 149 20.58 8.54 7.47
C THR A 149 21.48 8.76 8.68
N ASP A 150 21.10 9.76 9.51
CA ASP A 150 21.83 10.10 10.74
C ASP A 150 21.11 9.50 11.96
N PRO A 151 21.78 8.67 12.78
CA PRO A 151 21.16 8.04 13.94
C PRO A 151 20.71 9.03 15.05
N THR A 152 21.16 10.28 14.98
CA THR A 152 20.70 11.35 15.90
C THR A 152 19.42 12.02 15.43
N HIS A 153 19.05 11.85 14.14
CA HIS A 153 17.83 12.40 13.54
C HIS A 153 16.64 11.47 13.76
N ASP A 154 15.44 12.04 13.82
CA ASP A 154 14.22 11.25 13.60
C ASP A 154 14.16 10.82 12.12
N ILE A 155 13.69 9.61 11.85
CA ILE A 155 13.59 9.07 10.48
C ILE A 155 12.11 8.87 10.16
N VAL A 156 11.66 9.37 9.01
CA VAL A 156 10.31 9.14 8.47
C VAL A 156 10.41 8.39 7.16
N LEU A 157 9.69 7.28 7.05
CA LEU A 157 9.77 6.39 5.89
C LEU A 157 8.43 5.71 5.60
N ALA A 158 8.22 5.35 4.33
CA ALA A 158 7.29 4.28 3.95
C ALA A 158 8.07 2.97 3.86
N TRP A 159 7.58 1.90 4.49
CA TRP A 159 8.23 0.59 4.43
C TRP A 159 8.14 -0.02 3.04
N ASN A 160 7.02 0.23 2.37
CA ASN A 160 6.72 -0.27 1.03
C ASN A 160 6.10 0.84 0.17
N GLY A 161 6.69 1.11 -0.97
CA GLY A 161 6.25 2.13 -1.91
C GLY A 161 5.11 1.64 -2.79
N THR A 162 3.89 1.99 -2.41
CA THR A 162 2.66 1.58 -3.12
C THR A 162 2.61 2.05 -4.57
N THR A 163 3.27 3.14 -4.90
CA THR A 163 3.24 3.74 -6.25
C THR A 163 4.51 3.50 -7.05
N SER A 164 5.59 3.07 -6.39
CA SER A 164 6.89 2.79 -7.01
C SER A 164 7.18 1.30 -7.20
N GLY A 165 6.47 0.42 -6.49
CA GLY A 165 6.76 -1.02 -6.51
C GLY A 165 8.08 -1.41 -5.83
N ALA A 166 8.74 -0.46 -5.15
CA ALA A 166 9.93 -0.70 -4.36
C ALA A 166 9.62 -0.75 -2.87
N ARG A 167 10.37 -1.53 -2.10
CA ARG A 167 10.29 -1.62 -0.64
C ARG A 167 11.66 -1.51 0.00
N LEU A 168 11.71 -1.12 1.25
CA LEU A 168 12.95 -1.22 2.03
C LEU A 168 13.31 -2.69 2.25
N PRO A 169 14.59 -3.08 2.15
CA PRO A 169 15.01 -4.49 2.18
C PRO A 169 14.78 -5.13 3.55
N ASP A 170 15.28 -4.50 4.61
CA ASP A 170 15.23 -4.92 6.01
C ASP A 170 15.40 -3.73 6.94
N GLY A 171 15.62 -3.96 8.23
CA GLY A 171 15.88 -2.93 9.23
C GLY A 171 17.32 -2.89 9.76
N ASP A 172 18.24 -3.63 9.17
CA ASP A 172 19.59 -3.75 9.71
C ASP A 172 20.40 -2.46 9.62
N TRP A 173 20.09 -1.63 8.61
CA TRP A 173 20.67 -0.29 8.43
C TRP A 173 20.26 0.71 9.52
N ILE A 174 19.17 0.45 10.27
CA ILE A 174 18.72 1.32 11.35
C ILE A 174 19.56 1.04 12.60
N ALA A 175 20.32 2.03 13.04
CA ALA A 175 21.19 1.92 14.21
C ALA A 175 20.41 1.52 15.47
N THR A 176 20.94 0.58 16.24
CA THR A 176 20.29 0.09 17.46
C THR A 176 20.39 1.10 18.62
N ASP A 177 21.50 1.86 18.66
CA ASP A 177 21.82 2.90 19.65
C ASP A 177 21.40 4.30 19.19
N ARG A 178 20.54 4.40 18.16
CA ARG A 178 20.03 5.67 17.65
C ARG A 178 19.35 6.51 18.73
N GLU A 179 19.51 7.81 18.62
CA GLU A 179 18.82 8.76 19.48
C GLU A 179 17.44 9.16 18.92
N GLY A 180 17.34 9.27 17.59
CA GLY A 180 16.11 9.61 16.89
C GLY A 180 15.03 8.53 16.95
N LEU A 181 13.79 8.91 16.68
CA LEU A 181 12.66 7.98 16.47
C LEU A 181 12.56 7.57 15.01
N VAL A 182 12.07 6.36 14.76
CA VAL A 182 11.74 5.89 13.40
C VAL A 182 10.22 5.78 13.26
N ILE A 183 9.65 6.64 12.41
CA ILE A 183 8.22 6.71 12.10
C ILE A 183 8.01 6.04 10.74
N CYS A 184 7.26 4.96 10.73
CA CYS A 184 7.09 4.06 9.60
C CYS A 184 5.63 4.00 9.13
N ASP A 185 5.35 4.49 7.93
CA ASP A 185 4.15 4.14 7.19
C ASP A 185 4.30 2.71 6.66
N ALA A 186 3.57 1.78 7.25
CA ALA A 186 3.53 0.38 6.87
C ALA A 186 2.22 -0.02 6.16
N THR A 187 1.49 0.95 5.60
CA THR A 187 0.14 0.77 5.06
C THR A 187 0.01 -0.39 4.08
N SER A 188 0.93 -0.52 3.15
CA SER A 188 0.93 -1.62 2.17
C SER A 188 1.92 -2.75 2.52
N ALA A 189 2.56 -2.68 3.69
CA ALA A 189 3.49 -3.68 4.22
C ALA A 189 2.88 -4.51 5.35
N ALA A 190 2.14 -3.89 6.26
CA ALA A 190 1.51 -4.57 7.38
C ALA A 190 0.67 -5.77 6.90
N PHE A 191 0.84 -6.92 7.54
CA PHE A 191 0.26 -8.22 7.19
C PHE A 191 0.80 -8.87 5.90
N ALA A 192 1.74 -8.26 5.17
CA ALA A 192 2.35 -8.83 3.97
C ALA A 192 3.88 -8.89 4.03
N MET A 193 4.47 -8.28 5.02
CA MET A 193 5.93 -8.23 5.23
C MET A 193 6.23 -8.30 6.72
N ASP A 194 7.38 -8.88 7.06
CA ASP A 194 7.90 -8.79 8.42
C ASP A 194 8.36 -7.36 8.70
N LEU A 195 7.93 -6.81 9.84
CA LEU A 195 8.34 -5.49 10.31
C LEU A 195 9.37 -5.63 11.44
N PRO A 196 10.51 -4.94 11.36
CA PRO A 196 11.56 -5.02 12.39
C PRO A 196 11.18 -4.17 13.61
N TRP A 197 10.19 -4.59 14.41
CA TRP A 197 9.64 -3.84 15.54
C TRP A 197 10.70 -3.24 16.47
N ALA A 198 11.81 -3.95 16.71
CA ALA A 198 12.91 -3.47 17.53
C ALA A 198 13.63 -2.23 16.97
N LYS A 199 13.45 -1.96 15.69
CA LYS A 199 14.08 -0.85 14.94
C LYS A 199 13.12 0.32 14.69
N LEU A 200 11.84 0.15 14.96
CA LEU A 200 10.79 1.14 14.71
C LEU A 200 10.32 1.77 16.04
N ASP A 201 9.66 2.92 15.98
CA ASP A 201 9.13 3.62 17.15
C ASP A 201 7.67 4.03 16.99
N ALA A 202 7.24 4.45 15.81
CA ALA A 202 5.84 4.60 15.46
C ALA A 202 5.58 3.86 14.15
N VAL A 203 4.52 3.06 14.10
CA VAL A 203 4.14 2.29 12.91
C VAL A 203 2.67 2.52 12.64
N THR A 204 2.35 2.83 11.37
CA THR A 204 0.97 3.11 10.96
C THR A 204 0.54 2.19 9.83
N TRP A 205 -0.74 1.88 9.77
CA TRP A 205 -1.40 1.18 8.66
C TRP A 205 -2.90 1.40 8.68
N SER A 206 -3.58 0.92 7.66
CA SER A 206 -5.04 0.96 7.58
C SER A 206 -5.62 -0.33 7.02
N TRP A 207 -6.94 -0.54 7.21
CA TRP A 207 -7.58 -1.85 6.99
C TRP A 207 -7.83 -2.18 5.52
N GLN A 208 -7.90 -1.17 4.63
CA GLN A 208 -8.26 -1.34 3.21
C GLN A 208 -7.15 -1.91 2.32
N LYS A 209 -6.03 -2.35 2.89
CA LYS A 209 -4.90 -2.93 2.17
C LYS A 209 -4.89 -4.46 2.30
N VAL A 210 -3.89 -5.03 2.95
CA VAL A 210 -3.67 -6.50 2.97
C VAL A 210 -4.82 -7.29 3.57
N LEU A 211 -5.57 -6.74 4.53
CA LEU A 211 -6.74 -7.39 5.11
C LEU A 211 -8.00 -7.29 4.22
N GLY A 212 -7.98 -6.47 3.18
CA GLY A 212 -9.12 -6.24 2.30
C GLY A 212 -10.34 -5.60 2.99
N GLY A 213 -10.12 -4.91 4.13
CA GLY A 213 -11.18 -4.22 4.87
C GLY A 213 -11.58 -2.90 4.22
N GLU A 214 -12.61 -2.24 4.76
CA GLU A 214 -12.98 -0.88 4.38
C GLU A 214 -12.07 0.15 5.02
N ALA A 215 -11.84 1.26 4.30
CA ALA A 215 -11.08 2.42 4.78
C ALA A 215 -11.82 3.19 5.89
N GLY A 216 -11.28 4.35 6.27
CA GLY A 216 -11.88 5.28 7.23
C GLY A 216 -11.15 5.33 8.57
N HIS A 217 -10.48 4.25 8.95
CA HIS A 217 -9.71 4.17 10.19
C HIS A 217 -8.25 3.81 9.91
N GLY A 218 -7.35 4.46 10.63
CA GLY A 218 -5.94 4.11 10.72
C GLY A 218 -5.65 3.33 12.00
N MET A 219 -4.51 2.69 12.00
CA MET A 219 -3.92 2.05 13.16
C MET A 219 -2.62 2.77 13.47
N LEU A 220 -2.41 3.10 14.75
CA LEU A 220 -1.19 3.77 15.22
C LEU A 220 -0.59 2.96 16.37
N ALA A 221 0.55 2.35 16.11
CA ALA A 221 1.37 1.64 17.08
C ALA A 221 2.52 2.53 17.56
N LEU A 222 2.76 2.60 18.87
CA LEU A 222 3.80 3.40 19.48
C LEU A 222 4.68 2.56 20.40
N SER A 223 5.99 2.68 20.23
CA SER A 223 7.00 2.10 21.11
C SER A 223 7.06 2.84 22.47
N PRO A 224 7.68 2.25 23.50
CA PRO A 224 7.96 2.97 24.73
C PRO A 224 8.77 4.25 24.51
N ARG A 225 9.65 4.32 23.49
CA ARG A 225 10.42 5.52 23.16
C ARG A 225 9.52 6.62 22.58
N ALA A 226 8.60 6.25 21.69
CA ALA A 226 7.61 7.20 21.15
C ALA A 226 6.68 7.72 22.26
N VAL A 227 6.23 6.85 23.17
CA VAL A 227 5.42 7.26 24.34
C VAL A 227 6.20 8.22 25.23
N ALA A 228 7.47 7.93 25.53
CA ALA A 228 8.32 8.82 26.33
C ALA A 228 8.49 10.20 25.67
N ARG A 229 8.63 10.24 24.31
CA ARG A 229 8.66 11.49 23.54
C ARG A 229 7.34 12.27 23.71
N LEU A 230 6.19 11.62 23.58
CA LEU A 230 4.88 12.27 23.76
C LEU A 230 4.67 12.87 25.15
N GLU A 231 5.26 12.27 26.18
CA GLU A 231 5.13 12.73 27.56
C GLU A 231 6.16 13.79 27.96
N SER A 232 7.26 13.90 27.23
CA SER A 232 8.35 14.85 27.50
C SER A 232 8.38 16.06 26.58
N TYR A 233 7.60 16.04 25.49
CA TYR A 233 7.62 17.10 24.48
C TYR A 233 6.21 17.61 24.18
N THR A 234 6.08 18.92 24.08
CA THR A 234 4.86 19.59 23.61
C THR A 234 5.15 20.29 22.30
N PRO A 235 4.51 19.89 21.19
CA PRO A 235 4.67 20.55 19.91
C PRO A 235 4.34 22.05 19.97
N PRO A 236 5.11 22.94 19.33
CA PRO A 236 4.90 24.39 19.38
C PRO A 236 3.76 24.88 18.48
N TRP A 237 3.19 24.01 17.64
CA TRP A 237 2.11 24.32 16.73
C TRP A 237 0.73 23.95 17.29
N PRO A 238 -0.36 24.54 16.76
CA PRO A 238 -1.70 24.15 17.15
C PRO A 238 -1.97 22.67 16.90
N MET A 239 -2.47 21.96 17.91
CA MET A 239 -2.78 20.54 17.82
C MET A 239 -4.30 20.34 17.70
N PRO A 240 -4.82 19.92 16.53
CA PRO A 240 -6.23 19.56 16.37
C PRO A 240 -6.65 18.48 17.39
N LYS A 241 -7.93 18.50 17.81
CA LYS A 241 -8.43 17.53 18.79
C LYS A 241 -8.18 16.08 18.37
N VAL A 242 -8.32 15.78 17.08
CA VAL A 242 -8.15 14.43 16.50
C VAL A 242 -6.68 13.96 16.51
N PHE A 243 -5.72 14.84 16.78
CA PHE A 243 -4.30 14.49 16.89
C PHE A 243 -3.81 14.41 18.35
N ARG A 244 -4.68 14.65 19.34
CA ARG A 244 -4.29 14.71 20.75
C ARG A 244 -4.19 13.32 21.36
N LEU A 245 -3.00 12.79 21.43
CA LEU A 245 -2.69 11.49 22.04
C LEU A 245 -2.45 11.58 23.54
N THR A 246 -2.26 12.80 24.07
CA THR A 246 -1.99 13.06 25.49
C THR A 246 -3.09 13.89 26.15
N SER A 247 -3.20 13.74 27.47
CA SER A 247 -4.04 14.55 28.33
C SER A 247 -3.23 14.91 29.60
N GLY A 248 -3.10 16.21 29.90
CA GLY A 248 -2.30 16.66 31.03
C GLY A 248 -0.81 16.25 30.95
N GLY A 249 -0.25 16.19 29.73
CA GLY A 249 1.15 15.79 29.50
C GLY A 249 1.42 14.29 29.65
N LYS A 250 0.39 13.47 29.79
CA LYS A 250 0.51 12.01 29.87
C LYS A 250 -0.26 11.33 28.75
N LEU A 251 0.23 10.16 28.32
CA LEU A 251 -0.43 9.36 27.31
C LEU A 251 -1.89 9.07 27.71
N ASN A 252 -2.82 9.30 26.81
CA ASN A 252 -4.21 8.92 27.02
C ASN A 252 -4.39 7.40 26.79
N HIS A 253 -4.09 6.60 27.80
CA HIS A 253 -4.16 5.14 27.70
C HIS A 253 -5.53 4.58 27.30
N ALA A 254 -6.61 5.34 27.45
CA ALA A 254 -7.94 4.88 27.06
C ALA A 254 -8.05 4.66 25.55
N LEU A 255 -7.36 5.47 24.72
CA LEU A 255 -7.31 5.32 23.27
C LEU A 255 -6.73 3.96 22.85
N PHE A 256 -5.81 3.43 23.63
CA PHE A 256 -5.13 2.16 23.38
C PHE A 256 -5.85 0.96 24.02
N ARG A 257 -7.08 1.17 24.48
CA ARG A 257 -7.97 0.16 25.06
C ARG A 257 -9.38 0.22 24.49
N GLY A 258 -9.50 0.68 23.24
CA GLY A 258 -10.76 0.69 22.47
C GLY A 258 -11.62 1.95 22.65
N ASP A 259 -11.18 2.97 23.40
CA ASP A 259 -11.75 4.31 23.25
C ASP A 259 -11.20 4.94 21.96
N THR A 260 -11.99 5.81 21.31
CA THR A 260 -11.58 6.45 20.08
C THR A 260 -11.69 7.97 20.19
N LEU A 261 -10.86 8.70 19.45
CA LEU A 261 -10.87 10.17 19.43
C LEU A 261 -12.16 10.74 18.84
N ASN A 262 -12.76 9.99 17.92
CA ASN A 262 -14.04 10.30 17.27
C ASN A 262 -14.95 9.08 17.29
N THR A 263 -16.17 9.20 16.76
CA THR A 263 -17.08 8.07 16.60
C THR A 263 -16.63 7.21 15.41
N PRO A 264 -16.25 5.94 15.62
CA PRO A 264 -15.83 5.04 14.57
C PRO A 264 -17.04 4.44 13.84
N SER A 265 -16.81 3.91 12.64
CA SER A 265 -17.75 3.08 11.93
C SER A 265 -17.73 1.64 12.46
N MET A 266 -18.82 1.18 13.05
CA MET A 266 -18.89 -0.21 13.53
C MET A 266 -18.98 -1.22 12.38
N LEU A 267 -19.41 -0.80 11.17
CA LEU A 267 -19.31 -1.65 9.96
C LEU A 267 -17.85 -1.91 9.59
N CYS A 268 -17.02 -0.86 9.55
CA CYS A 268 -15.58 -1.00 9.25
C CYS A 268 -14.87 -1.82 10.33
N VAL A 269 -15.26 -1.69 11.61
CA VAL A 269 -14.72 -2.50 12.71
C VAL A 269 -15.04 -3.98 12.50
N GLU A 270 -16.29 -4.33 12.16
CA GLU A 270 -16.66 -5.73 11.89
C GLU A 270 -15.97 -6.28 10.64
N ASP A 271 -15.83 -5.46 9.60
CA ASP A 271 -15.14 -5.85 8.37
C ASP A 271 -13.63 -6.11 8.62
N ALA A 272 -12.99 -5.26 9.42
CA ALA A 272 -11.60 -5.49 9.86
C ALA A 272 -11.48 -6.78 10.69
N LEU A 273 -12.43 -7.06 11.59
CA LEU A 273 -12.46 -8.31 12.36
C LEU A 273 -12.68 -9.54 11.48
N ASP A 274 -13.49 -9.43 10.43
CA ASP A 274 -13.66 -10.52 9.46
C ASP A 274 -12.35 -10.80 8.71
N GLY A 275 -11.63 -9.75 8.27
CA GLY A 275 -10.29 -9.87 7.68
C GLY A 275 -9.28 -10.51 8.64
N LEU A 276 -9.26 -10.12 9.92
CA LEU A 276 -8.40 -10.72 10.94
C LEU A 276 -8.77 -12.19 11.22
N ASN A 277 -10.08 -12.51 11.28
CA ASN A 277 -10.55 -13.89 11.40
C ASN A 277 -10.07 -14.78 10.25
N TRP A 278 -10.14 -14.25 9.03
CA TRP A 278 -9.64 -14.94 7.85
C TRP A 278 -8.13 -15.14 7.93
N ALA A 279 -7.37 -14.08 8.22
CA ALA A 279 -5.92 -14.13 8.32
C ALA A 279 -5.43 -15.19 9.34
N GLU A 280 -6.09 -15.31 10.49
CA GLU A 280 -5.77 -16.33 11.49
C GLU A 280 -6.08 -17.75 10.98
N ARG A 281 -7.21 -17.95 10.29
CA ARG A 281 -7.56 -19.27 9.69
C ARG A 281 -6.61 -19.67 8.56
N GLU A 282 -6.09 -18.72 7.80
CA GLU A 282 -5.09 -18.98 6.74
C GLU A 282 -3.73 -19.42 7.30
N GLY A 283 -3.48 -19.23 8.60
CA GLY A 283 -2.21 -19.58 9.24
C GLY A 283 -1.38 -18.37 9.70
N GLY A 284 -2.00 -17.21 9.83
CA GLY A 284 -1.40 -16.02 10.40
C GLY A 284 -0.48 -15.28 9.43
N LEU A 285 0.39 -14.41 9.99
CA LEU A 285 1.26 -13.52 9.22
C LEU A 285 2.11 -14.25 8.19
N SER A 286 2.71 -15.37 8.55
CA SER A 286 3.58 -16.13 7.64
C SER A 286 2.83 -16.65 6.40
N ALA A 287 1.59 -17.06 6.56
CA ALA A 287 0.76 -17.50 5.43
C ALA A 287 0.37 -16.33 4.53
N LEU A 288 0.04 -15.15 5.10
CA LEU A 288 -0.27 -13.96 4.32
C LEU A 288 0.95 -13.45 3.54
N ILE A 289 2.13 -13.50 4.14
CA ILE A 289 3.41 -13.19 3.46
C ILE A 289 3.62 -14.17 2.31
N ALA A 290 3.47 -15.47 2.55
CA ALA A 290 3.65 -16.50 1.52
C ALA A 290 2.69 -16.30 0.33
N ARG A 291 1.42 -15.94 0.55
CA ARG A 291 0.46 -15.64 -0.51
C ARG A 291 0.91 -14.44 -1.35
N SER A 292 1.32 -13.34 -0.71
CA SER A 292 1.83 -12.16 -1.41
C SER A 292 3.11 -12.45 -2.20
N GLN A 293 4.01 -13.27 -1.66
CA GLN A 293 5.23 -13.69 -2.36
C GLN A 293 4.91 -14.62 -3.55
N ALA A 294 3.95 -15.51 -3.45
CA ALA A 294 3.50 -16.36 -4.56
C ALA A 294 2.92 -15.51 -5.70
N ASN A 295 2.17 -14.47 -5.39
CA ASN A 295 1.65 -13.53 -6.38
C ASN A 295 2.78 -12.78 -7.11
N LEU A 296 3.78 -12.27 -6.38
CA LEU A 296 4.95 -11.65 -6.98
C LEU A 296 5.73 -12.64 -7.87
N ALA A 297 5.93 -13.86 -7.40
CA ALA A 297 6.64 -14.90 -8.15
C ALA A 297 5.92 -15.24 -9.47
N CYS A 298 4.60 -15.33 -9.45
CA CYS A 298 3.78 -15.58 -10.66
C CYS A 298 3.99 -14.47 -11.71
N VAL A 299 4.01 -13.20 -11.30
CA VAL A 299 4.28 -12.08 -12.22
C VAL A 299 5.74 -12.11 -12.69
N ALA A 300 6.70 -12.46 -11.81
CA ALA A 300 8.11 -12.52 -12.17
C ALA A 300 8.41 -13.64 -13.19
N GLU A 301 7.73 -14.79 -13.08
CA GLU A 301 7.83 -15.87 -14.08
C GLU A 301 7.33 -15.41 -15.45
N TRP A 302 6.18 -14.76 -15.52
CA TRP A 302 5.67 -14.18 -16.76
C TRP A 302 6.61 -13.09 -17.31
N GLU A 303 7.08 -12.17 -16.46
CA GLU A 303 7.94 -11.06 -16.87
C GLU A 303 9.24 -11.56 -17.50
N ALA A 304 9.81 -12.67 -17.03
CA ALA A 304 11.04 -13.25 -17.58
C ALA A 304 10.94 -13.58 -19.08
N SER A 305 9.75 -13.91 -19.58
CA SER A 305 9.49 -14.17 -21.00
C SER A 305 8.82 -12.99 -21.73
N CYS A 306 8.31 -12.01 -21.01
CA CYS A 306 7.61 -10.86 -21.57
C CYS A 306 8.57 -9.94 -22.33
N ARG A 307 8.14 -9.42 -23.49
CA ARG A 307 8.96 -8.53 -24.34
C ARG A 307 8.59 -7.06 -24.25
N TRP A 308 7.50 -6.73 -23.57
CA TRP A 308 6.93 -5.39 -23.59
C TRP A 308 6.76 -4.76 -22.19
N ALA A 309 6.91 -5.54 -21.12
CA ALA A 309 6.81 -5.04 -19.75
C ALA A 309 8.01 -5.51 -18.92
N ARG A 310 8.40 -4.69 -17.93
CA ARG A 310 9.42 -4.99 -16.92
C ARG A 310 8.96 -4.44 -15.57
N PHE A 311 9.42 -5.05 -14.48
CA PHE A 311 9.25 -4.42 -13.16
C PHE A 311 9.79 -3.00 -13.16
N LEU A 312 9.07 -2.09 -12.52
CA LEU A 312 9.56 -0.74 -12.29
C LEU A 312 10.75 -0.77 -11.32
N ALA A 313 10.68 -1.59 -10.25
CA ALA A 313 11.80 -1.91 -9.38
C ALA A 313 12.67 -2.99 -10.05
N GLU A 314 13.80 -2.58 -10.65
CA GLU A 314 14.67 -3.46 -11.40
C GLU A 314 15.38 -4.47 -10.49
N ASP A 315 15.86 -4.02 -9.32
CA ASP A 315 16.49 -4.90 -8.32
C ASP A 315 15.45 -5.81 -7.65
N PRO A 316 15.55 -7.14 -7.82
CA PRO A 316 14.64 -8.09 -7.18
C PRO A 316 14.60 -8.01 -5.65
N ALA A 317 15.69 -7.58 -5.00
CA ALA A 317 15.79 -7.51 -3.55
C ALA A 317 14.85 -6.47 -2.93
N ILE A 318 14.52 -5.41 -3.70
CA ILE A 318 13.65 -4.33 -3.25
C ILE A 318 12.27 -4.37 -3.89
N ARG A 319 11.90 -5.41 -4.63
CA ARG A 319 10.56 -5.51 -5.22
C ARG A 319 9.48 -5.67 -4.16
N SER A 320 8.42 -4.88 -4.30
CA SER A 320 7.21 -5.00 -3.48
C SER A 320 6.43 -6.28 -3.84
N SER A 321 6.05 -7.05 -2.84
CA SER A 321 5.15 -8.21 -3.04
C SER A 321 3.66 -7.84 -3.04
N THR A 322 3.32 -6.61 -2.70
CA THR A 322 1.92 -6.15 -2.64
C THR A 322 1.57 -5.19 -3.76
N SER A 323 2.39 -4.18 -4.02
CA SER A 323 2.20 -3.23 -5.12
C SER A 323 3.16 -3.56 -6.25
N ILE A 324 2.73 -4.42 -7.16
CA ILE A 324 3.54 -4.87 -8.29
C ILE A 324 3.43 -3.83 -9.41
N CYS A 325 4.45 -2.98 -9.52
CA CYS A 325 4.50 -1.93 -10.54
C CYS A 325 5.32 -2.40 -11.74
N LEU A 326 4.74 -2.25 -12.93
CA LEU A 326 5.35 -2.60 -14.21
C LEU A 326 5.43 -1.37 -15.10
N ARG A 327 6.54 -1.20 -15.81
CA ARG A 327 6.69 -0.23 -16.89
C ARG A 327 6.59 -0.91 -18.25
N MET A 328 6.06 -0.21 -19.23
CA MET A 328 6.01 -0.69 -20.61
C MET A 328 7.35 -0.37 -21.28
N THR A 329 7.97 -1.37 -21.93
CA THR A 329 9.31 -1.28 -22.53
C THR A 329 9.34 -1.57 -24.03
N ALA A 330 8.18 -1.74 -24.66
CA ALA A 330 8.12 -1.92 -26.11
C ALA A 330 8.76 -0.72 -26.83
N PRO A 331 9.66 -0.91 -27.83
CA PRO A 331 10.37 0.19 -28.48
C PRO A 331 9.47 1.27 -29.07
N TRP A 332 8.34 0.86 -29.67
CA TRP A 332 7.38 1.80 -30.21
C TRP A 332 6.74 2.69 -29.12
N PHE A 333 6.49 2.13 -27.93
CA PHE A 333 5.91 2.86 -26.81
C PHE A 333 6.92 3.83 -26.18
N THR A 334 8.16 3.38 -25.95
CA THR A 334 9.21 4.21 -25.32
C THR A 334 9.70 5.34 -26.22
N ALA A 335 9.46 5.28 -27.53
CA ALA A 335 9.76 6.35 -28.48
C ALA A 335 8.75 7.52 -28.43
N LEU A 336 7.62 7.35 -27.74
CA LEU A 336 6.58 8.38 -27.61
C LEU A 336 6.88 9.34 -26.45
N ASP A 337 6.29 10.53 -26.48
CA ASP A 337 6.31 11.46 -25.35
C ASP A 337 5.51 10.89 -24.14
N LEU A 338 5.82 11.37 -22.94
CA LEU A 338 5.22 10.89 -21.69
C LEU A 338 3.70 11.05 -21.62
N GLU A 339 3.15 12.11 -22.23
CA GLU A 339 1.69 12.33 -22.26
C GLU A 339 1.00 11.25 -23.09
N THR A 340 1.56 10.95 -24.26
CA THR A 340 1.07 9.90 -25.15
C THR A 340 1.23 8.51 -24.50
N GLN A 341 2.37 8.23 -23.89
CA GLN A 341 2.57 7.01 -23.09
C GLN A 341 1.49 6.87 -22.01
N GLY A 342 1.21 7.95 -21.28
CA GLY A 342 0.18 7.97 -20.23
C GLY A 342 -1.23 7.69 -20.77
N ARG A 343 -1.58 8.25 -21.93
CA ARG A 343 -2.87 7.97 -22.59
C ARG A 343 -2.98 6.50 -23.02
N LEU A 344 -1.91 5.94 -23.59
CA LEU A 344 -1.89 4.55 -24.04
C LEU A 344 -1.90 3.55 -22.87
N ALA A 345 -1.17 3.81 -21.78
CA ALA A 345 -1.25 2.99 -20.58
C ALA A 345 -2.66 2.96 -19.99
N LYS A 346 -3.37 4.11 -19.96
CA LYS A 346 -4.78 4.18 -19.57
C LYS A 346 -5.71 3.46 -20.58
N ARG A 347 -5.39 3.52 -21.87
CA ARG A 347 -6.15 2.77 -22.90
C ARG A 347 -6.02 1.27 -22.68
N LEU A 348 -4.80 0.78 -22.34
CA LEU A 348 -4.56 -0.62 -22.03
C LEU A 348 -5.45 -1.09 -20.86
N THR A 349 -5.41 -0.36 -19.75
CA THR A 349 -6.23 -0.70 -18.56
C THR A 349 -7.72 -0.61 -18.86
N GLY A 350 -8.16 0.37 -19.65
CA GLY A 350 -9.55 0.51 -20.09
C GLY A 350 -10.05 -0.66 -20.97
N LEU A 351 -9.17 -1.29 -21.77
CA LEU A 351 -9.50 -2.52 -22.48
C LEU A 351 -9.81 -3.67 -21.51
N LEU A 352 -8.97 -3.83 -20.48
CA LEU A 352 -9.12 -4.88 -19.46
C LEU A 352 -10.36 -4.67 -18.58
N GLU A 353 -10.66 -3.42 -18.23
CA GLU A 353 -11.89 -3.06 -17.52
C GLU A 353 -13.15 -3.35 -18.36
N THR A 354 -13.12 -2.99 -19.65
CA THR A 354 -14.23 -3.27 -20.57
C THR A 354 -14.51 -4.77 -20.68
N GLU A 355 -13.46 -5.59 -20.63
CA GLU A 355 -13.57 -7.04 -20.59
C GLU A 355 -13.96 -7.60 -19.23
N GLY A 356 -13.93 -6.78 -18.16
CA GLY A 356 -14.21 -7.22 -16.80
C GLY A 356 -13.16 -8.19 -16.25
N VAL A 357 -11.90 -8.06 -16.68
CA VAL A 357 -10.81 -8.96 -16.25
C VAL A 357 -9.80 -8.30 -15.33
N ALA A 358 -9.75 -6.97 -15.26
CA ALA A 358 -8.97 -6.24 -14.28
C ALA A 358 -9.53 -4.85 -14.05
N PHE A 359 -9.70 -4.47 -12.79
CA PHE A 359 -10.09 -3.13 -12.36
C PHE A 359 -8.94 -2.45 -11.61
N ASP A 360 -8.83 -1.12 -11.78
CA ASP A 360 -7.98 -0.23 -10.99
C ASP A 360 -6.47 -0.52 -11.04
N ILE A 361 -5.97 -1.11 -12.14
CA ILE A 361 -4.54 -1.44 -12.31
C ILE A 361 -3.74 -0.36 -13.03
N ALA A 362 -4.31 0.82 -13.25
CA ALA A 362 -3.57 1.94 -13.82
C ALA A 362 -2.44 2.41 -12.86
N TYR A 363 -1.35 2.92 -13.44
CA TYR A 363 -0.30 3.57 -12.67
C TYR A 363 -0.84 4.75 -11.85
N TYR A 364 -0.15 5.12 -10.78
CA TYR A 364 -0.56 6.26 -9.98
C TYR A 364 -0.16 7.58 -10.67
N ARG A 365 -0.91 8.66 -10.39
CA ARG A 365 -0.83 9.96 -11.11
C ARG A 365 0.58 10.51 -11.33
N ASP A 366 1.48 10.35 -10.34
CA ASP A 366 2.82 10.92 -10.36
C ASP A 366 3.89 9.88 -10.70
N ALA A 367 3.50 8.61 -10.89
CA ALA A 367 4.40 7.52 -11.27
C ALA A 367 4.60 7.47 -12.80
N PRO A 368 5.68 6.87 -13.30
CA PRO A 368 5.86 6.63 -14.72
C PRO A 368 4.69 5.82 -15.33
N PRO A 369 4.30 6.12 -16.61
CA PRO A 369 3.25 5.38 -17.29
C PRO A 369 3.51 3.87 -17.31
N GLY A 370 2.55 3.09 -16.82
CA GLY A 370 2.67 1.64 -16.67
C GLY A 370 1.46 1.02 -15.99
N LEU A 371 1.69 -0.07 -15.28
CA LEU A 371 0.66 -0.82 -14.56
C LEU A 371 1.02 -0.92 -13.07
N ARG A 372 -0.01 -1.04 -12.24
CA ARG A 372 0.14 -1.27 -10.80
C ARG A 372 -0.88 -2.32 -10.35
N ILE A 373 -0.42 -3.54 -10.20
CA ILE A 373 -1.23 -4.71 -9.86
C ILE A 373 -1.09 -4.99 -8.36
N TRP A 374 -2.20 -5.05 -7.65
CA TRP A 374 -2.19 -5.47 -6.25
C TRP A 374 -1.98 -6.98 -6.15
N GLY A 375 -0.90 -7.39 -5.50
CA GLY A 375 -0.54 -8.79 -5.23
C GLY A 375 -0.66 -9.17 -3.74
N GLY A 376 -1.37 -8.36 -2.93
CA GLY A 376 -1.55 -8.66 -1.50
C GLY A 376 -2.32 -9.96 -1.25
N ALA A 377 -2.30 -10.43 0.00
CA ALA A 377 -2.74 -11.77 0.38
C ALA A 377 -4.22 -12.11 0.06
N THR A 378 -5.08 -11.10 -0.12
CA THR A 378 -6.49 -11.32 -0.50
C THR A 378 -6.70 -11.66 -1.97
N VAL A 379 -5.66 -11.50 -2.81
CA VAL A 379 -5.69 -11.90 -4.22
C VAL A 379 -5.21 -13.35 -4.35
N GLU A 380 -5.96 -14.16 -5.10
CA GLU A 380 -5.57 -15.53 -5.41
C GLU A 380 -4.51 -15.55 -6.51
N THR A 381 -3.48 -16.38 -6.37
CA THR A 381 -2.43 -16.53 -7.40
C THR A 381 -3.00 -17.02 -8.73
N SER A 382 -4.08 -17.80 -8.71
CA SER A 382 -4.81 -18.21 -9.91
C SER A 382 -5.44 -17.05 -10.66
N ASP A 383 -5.89 -15.98 -9.95
CA ASP A 383 -6.43 -14.78 -10.59
C ASP A 383 -5.32 -13.96 -11.24
N ILE A 384 -4.14 -13.86 -10.59
CA ILE A 384 -2.94 -13.27 -11.22
C ILE A 384 -2.57 -14.05 -12.47
N ALA A 385 -2.46 -15.38 -12.40
CA ALA A 385 -2.11 -16.22 -13.56
C ALA A 385 -3.11 -16.06 -14.72
N ALA A 386 -4.40 -15.94 -14.40
CA ALA A 386 -5.44 -15.71 -15.41
C ALA A 386 -5.40 -14.30 -16.01
N LEU A 387 -4.92 -13.28 -15.26
CA LEU A 387 -4.77 -11.90 -15.74
C LEU A 387 -3.63 -11.76 -16.77
N LEU A 388 -2.49 -12.43 -16.57
CA LEU A 388 -1.26 -12.19 -17.35
C LEU A 388 -1.45 -12.34 -18.87
N PRO A 389 -2.14 -13.37 -19.40
CA PRO A 389 -2.43 -13.45 -20.83
C PRO A 389 -3.30 -12.30 -21.36
N TRP A 390 -4.18 -11.73 -20.51
CA TRP A 390 -4.99 -10.58 -20.88
C TRP A 390 -4.16 -9.30 -20.98
N LEU A 391 -3.10 -9.15 -20.17
CA LEU A 391 -2.14 -8.06 -20.33
C LEU A 391 -1.46 -8.14 -21.68
N ASP A 392 -1.02 -9.34 -22.10
CA ASP A 392 -0.40 -9.56 -23.41
C ASP A 392 -1.38 -9.26 -24.56
N TRP A 393 -2.63 -9.69 -24.42
CA TRP A 393 -3.69 -9.39 -25.39
C TRP A 393 -3.95 -7.88 -25.50
N ALA A 394 -4.07 -7.18 -24.39
CA ALA A 394 -4.34 -5.75 -24.38
C ALA A 394 -3.17 -4.96 -24.99
N HIS A 395 -1.92 -5.33 -24.67
CA HIS A 395 -0.74 -4.73 -25.29
C HIS A 395 -0.69 -4.95 -26.81
N ALA A 396 -0.93 -6.17 -27.27
CA ALA A 396 -0.94 -6.47 -28.71
C ALA A 396 -2.06 -5.74 -29.46
N THR A 397 -3.21 -5.53 -28.81
CA THR A 397 -4.30 -4.71 -29.37
C THR A 397 -3.85 -3.27 -29.57
N LEU A 398 -3.16 -2.68 -28.58
CA LEU A 398 -2.60 -1.33 -28.70
C LEU A 398 -1.51 -1.22 -29.78
N ASP A 399 -0.61 -2.21 -29.85
CA ASP A 399 0.46 -2.24 -30.85
C ASP A 399 -0.14 -2.26 -32.27
N HIS A 400 -1.18 -3.06 -32.47
CA HIS A 400 -1.91 -3.10 -33.74
C HIS A 400 -2.66 -1.80 -34.06
N GLU A 401 -3.29 -1.15 -33.05
CA GLU A 401 -3.94 0.17 -33.20
C GLU A 401 -2.93 1.27 -33.59
N ASN A 402 -1.72 1.23 -33.02
CA ASN A 402 -0.67 2.23 -33.23
C ASN A 402 0.08 2.08 -34.57
N ASN A 403 0.09 0.87 -35.15
CA ASN A 403 0.72 0.56 -36.45
C ASN A 403 -0.21 0.72 -37.65
N ARG A 404 -1.42 1.23 -37.47
CA ARG A 404 -2.38 1.60 -38.49
C ARG A 404 -2.35 3.08 -38.81
#